data_b03c9989705e0e526dd88b5e4c1d2b56
#
_entry.id   b03c9989705e0e526dd88b5e4c1d2b56
#
_cell.length_a   1.000
_cell.length_b   1.000
_cell.length_c   1.000
_cell.angle_alpha   90.00
_cell.angle_beta   90.00
_cell.angle_gamma   90.00
#
_symmetry.space_group_name_H-M   'P 1'
#
loop_
_entity.id
_entity.type
_entity.pdbx_description
1 polymer ?
#
loop_
_entity_poly.entity_id
_entity_poly.type
_entity_poly.pdbx_seq_one_letter_code
_entity_poly.pdbx_strand_id
1 'polypeptide(L)'
;MLALALALSYTKILGVEKRSILAFVMVSALILTVIFTSGISLALRNKPSPSIKNEELIGYLILISILSLIVGLINCLLLLVYSHLKSPIPMPLYIVCFIYSVLACVNLGFQDALIASGSLKIATIFDLVTIIIQIFALVFFVDIAKTSLIVSVFVSFIFSYSLISFAAGSIFLNGFPAHKTSIKDGIQTILVQSKNQHMFGIANGLVDRVDRFLIGLILPIAFLAKYALLSSIISFARFLPDSIVKMSLLKHHKGGSASSISYTSRGKIFVLLAAITSVGLAQAFIYFTFGSNWQLPIFVALLLVVQEILRGNYQLKATKLIAMGGRAIMSKLSGRLIVLSVLLIASATHLFGVWGAPLAMVITYLVLTFSVEKELQKYNNAC
;
A
#
# COMPACT_ATOMS: atom_id res chain seq x y z
N MET A 1 10.66 -8.08 8.24
CA MET A 1 12.06 -8.46 7.94
C MET A 1 12.20 -9.12 6.58
N LEU A 2 11.51 -10.25 6.28
CA LEU A 2 11.64 -10.95 4.99
C LEU A 2 11.30 -10.08 3.77
N ALA A 3 10.22 -9.28 3.81
CA ALA A 3 9.88 -8.37 2.71
C ALA A 3 10.96 -7.31 2.42
N LEU A 4 11.63 -6.81 3.47
CA LEU A 4 12.77 -5.91 3.31
C LEU A 4 13.95 -6.65 2.69
N ALA A 5 14.29 -7.84 3.18
CA ALA A 5 15.36 -8.65 2.61
C ALA A 5 15.14 -8.92 1.12
N LEU A 6 13.90 -9.24 0.73
CA LEU A 6 13.51 -9.45 -0.65
C LEU A 6 13.68 -8.16 -1.49
N ALA A 7 13.23 -7.01 -0.97
CA ALA A 7 13.40 -5.71 -1.64
C ALA A 7 14.88 -5.33 -1.84
N LEU A 8 15.72 -5.66 -0.87
CA LEU A 8 17.18 -5.46 -0.95
C LEU A 8 17.82 -6.38 -2.00
N SER A 9 17.40 -7.65 -2.04
CA SER A 9 17.87 -8.61 -3.05
C SER A 9 17.57 -8.14 -4.46
N TYR A 10 16.34 -7.67 -4.74
CA TYR A 10 16.02 -7.08 -6.06
C TYR A 10 16.89 -5.89 -6.39
N THR A 11 17.13 -5.04 -5.41
CA THR A 11 17.94 -3.83 -5.61
C THR A 11 19.38 -4.18 -5.99
N LYS A 12 19.97 -5.18 -5.32
CA LYS A 12 21.33 -5.65 -5.62
C LYS A 12 21.43 -6.31 -6.99
N ILE A 13 20.43 -7.10 -7.38
CA ILE A 13 20.43 -7.86 -8.64
C ILE A 13 20.18 -6.94 -9.84
N LEU A 14 19.22 -6.00 -9.73
CA LEU A 14 18.73 -5.22 -10.89
C LEU A 14 19.58 -4.01 -11.24
N GLY A 15 20.27 -3.42 -10.28
CA GLY A 15 20.88 -2.10 -10.44
C GLY A 15 19.85 -0.96 -10.53
N VAL A 16 20.30 0.28 -10.69
CA VAL A 16 19.46 1.48 -10.51
C VAL A 16 18.34 1.57 -11.54
N GLU A 17 18.65 1.40 -12.82
CA GLU A 17 17.67 1.60 -13.91
C GLU A 17 16.54 0.55 -13.90
N LYS A 18 16.91 -0.73 -13.90
CA LYS A 18 15.93 -1.82 -13.90
C LYS A 18 15.09 -1.82 -12.61
N ARG A 19 15.72 -1.43 -11.47
CA ARG A 19 15.03 -1.27 -10.19
C ARG A 19 14.00 -0.13 -10.24
N SER A 20 14.27 0.95 -11.00
CA SER A 20 13.32 2.04 -11.22
C SER A 20 12.10 1.59 -12.02
N ILE A 21 12.28 0.82 -13.07
CA ILE A 21 11.18 0.27 -13.87
C ILE A 21 10.32 -0.65 -12.97
N LEU A 22 10.96 -1.55 -12.21
CA LEU A 22 10.25 -2.41 -11.26
C LEU A 22 9.46 -1.58 -10.23
N ALA A 23 10.09 -0.56 -9.63
CA ALA A 23 9.44 0.30 -8.65
C ALA A 23 8.25 1.05 -9.23
N PHE A 24 8.37 1.56 -10.46
CA PHE A 24 7.27 2.25 -11.14
C PHE A 24 6.08 1.32 -11.37
N VAL A 25 6.31 0.14 -11.94
CA VAL A 25 5.25 -0.85 -12.19
C VAL A 25 4.57 -1.30 -10.90
N MET A 26 5.33 -1.57 -9.86
CA MET A 26 4.77 -1.98 -8.57
C MET A 26 3.93 -0.88 -7.93
N VAL A 27 4.42 0.36 -7.94
CA VAL A 27 3.71 1.49 -7.33
C VAL A 27 2.46 1.83 -8.13
N SER A 28 2.53 1.89 -9.46
CA SER A 28 1.36 2.17 -10.30
C SER A 28 0.31 1.07 -10.21
N ALA A 29 0.69 -0.21 -10.20
CA ALA A 29 -0.24 -1.32 -9.99
C ALA A 29 -0.97 -1.20 -8.64
N LEU A 30 -0.24 -0.89 -7.56
CA LEU A 30 -0.83 -0.71 -6.23
C LEU A 30 -1.74 0.51 -6.14
N ILE A 31 -1.38 1.64 -6.76
CA ILE A 31 -2.22 2.84 -6.83
C ILE A 31 -3.53 2.53 -7.57
N LEU A 32 -3.44 1.90 -8.73
CA LEU A 32 -4.62 1.52 -9.51
C LEU A 32 -5.50 0.53 -8.75
N THR A 33 -4.89 -0.49 -8.11
CA THR A 33 -5.64 -1.40 -7.24
C THR A 33 -6.41 -0.63 -6.17
N VAL A 34 -5.77 0.30 -5.46
CA VAL A 34 -6.44 1.12 -4.45
C VAL A 34 -7.56 1.97 -5.05
N ILE A 35 -7.33 2.61 -6.19
CA ILE A 35 -8.34 3.44 -6.85
C ILE A 35 -9.58 2.61 -7.21
N PHE A 36 -9.40 1.41 -7.75
CA PHE A 36 -10.52 0.61 -8.23
C PHE A 36 -11.17 -0.27 -7.16
N THR A 37 -10.42 -0.73 -6.15
CA THR A 37 -10.91 -1.77 -5.23
C THR A 37 -11.13 -1.30 -3.79
N SER A 38 -10.54 -0.19 -3.34
CA SER A 38 -10.52 0.19 -1.92
C SER A 38 -11.89 0.32 -1.26
N GLY A 39 -12.88 0.88 -1.97
CA GLY A 39 -14.23 1.01 -1.45
C GLY A 39 -14.92 -0.34 -1.26
N ILE A 40 -14.71 -1.24 -2.22
CA ILE A 40 -15.29 -2.58 -2.22
C ILE A 40 -14.65 -3.42 -1.11
N SER A 41 -13.33 -3.37 -0.98
CA SER A 41 -12.58 -4.05 0.08
C SER A 41 -12.96 -3.55 1.48
N LEU A 42 -13.10 -2.23 1.66
CA LEU A 42 -13.53 -1.65 2.93
C LEU A 42 -14.99 -1.99 3.28
N ALA A 43 -15.87 -2.02 2.28
CA ALA A 43 -17.27 -2.41 2.50
C ALA A 43 -17.36 -3.84 3.03
N LEU A 44 -16.57 -4.75 2.49
CA LEU A 44 -16.52 -6.13 2.95
C LEU A 44 -15.90 -6.25 4.36
N ARG A 45 -14.73 -5.63 4.59
CA ARG A 45 -13.99 -5.72 5.86
C ARG A 45 -14.67 -5.07 7.05
N ASN A 46 -15.53 -4.07 6.82
CA ASN A 46 -16.23 -3.37 7.89
C ASN A 46 -17.51 -4.07 8.37
N LYS A 47 -17.88 -5.19 7.75
CA LYS A 47 -18.94 -6.05 8.24
C LYS A 47 -18.44 -6.97 9.35
N PRO A 48 -19.25 -7.23 10.39
CA PRO A 48 -18.95 -8.29 11.34
C PRO A 48 -18.88 -9.64 10.61
N SER A 49 -17.85 -10.43 10.87
CA SER A 49 -17.62 -11.72 10.18
C SER A 49 -18.86 -12.62 10.08
N PRO A 50 -19.67 -12.81 11.17
CA PRO A 50 -20.86 -13.66 11.07
C PRO A 50 -22.00 -13.09 10.22
N SER A 51 -21.94 -11.82 9.79
CA SER A 51 -22.97 -11.18 8.97
C SER A 51 -22.66 -11.16 7.47
N ILE A 52 -21.48 -11.64 7.07
CA ILE A 52 -21.10 -11.70 5.65
C ILE A 52 -21.75 -12.94 5.03
N LYS A 53 -22.57 -12.71 4.01
CA LYS A 53 -23.22 -13.79 3.24
C LYS A 53 -22.24 -14.34 2.20
N ASN A 54 -22.35 -15.63 1.90
CA ASN A 54 -21.54 -16.29 0.87
C ASN A 54 -21.67 -15.61 -0.50
N GLU A 55 -22.88 -15.14 -0.84
CA GLU A 55 -23.17 -14.43 -2.09
C GLU A 55 -22.39 -13.12 -2.22
N GLU A 56 -22.24 -12.40 -1.11
CA GLU A 56 -21.47 -11.15 -1.07
C GLU A 56 -19.97 -11.43 -1.27
N LEU A 57 -19.46 -12.50 -0.64
CA LEU A 57 -18.07 -12.87 -0.78
C LEU A 57 -17.74 -13.30 -2.21
N ILE A 58 -18.60 -14.13 -2.82
CA ILE A 58 -18.44 -14.55 -4.22
C ILE A 58 -18.59 -13.35 -5.16
N GLY A 59 -19.59 -12.48 -4.92
CA GLY A 59 -19.78 -11.25 -5.68
C GLY A 59 -18.57 -10.33 -5.61
N TYR A 60 -17.96 -10.23 -4.43
CA TYR A 60 -16.71 -9.48 -4.21
C TYR A 60 -15.56 -10.05 -5.06
N LEU A 61 -15.34 -11.36 -5.00
CA LEU A 61 -14.26 -12.02 -5.75
C LEU A 61 -14.41 -11.86 -7.26
N ILE A 62 -15.65 -11.93 -7.78
CA ILE A 62 -15.94 -11.68 -9.19
C ILE A 62 -15.62 -10.22 -9.56
N LEU A 63 -16.07 -9.26 -8.75
CA LEU A 63 -15.76 -7.85 -8.97
C LEU A 63 -14.26 -7.58 -8.99
N ILE A 64 -13.52 -8.11 -8.02
CA ILE A 64 -12.06 -7.96 -7.97
C ILE A 64 -11.40 -8.57 -9.21
N SER A 65 -11.87 -9.74 -9.67
CA SER A 65 -11.32 -10.37 -10.88
C SER A 65 -11.53 -9.51 -12.13
N ILE A 66 -12.71 -8.91 -12.29
CA ILE A 66 -12.99 -7.98 -13.41
C ILE A 66 -12.15 -6.71 -13.29
N LEU A 67 -12.11 -6.10 -12.09
CA LEU A 67 -11.36 -4.87 -11.86
C LEU A 67 -9.85 -5.08 -12.01
N SER A 68 -9.34 -6.28 -11.70
CA SER A 68 -7.93 -6.61 -11.87
C SER A 68 -7.48 -6.56 -13.34
N LEU A 69 -8.34 -6.98 -14.28
CA LEU A 69 -8.05 -6.85 -15.71
C LEU A 69 -7.95 -5.39 -16.13
N ILE A 70 -8.83 -4.53 -15.61
CA ILE A 70 -8.80 -3.08 -15.86
C ILE A 70 -7.50 -2.49 -15.27
N VAL A 71 -7.14 -2.87 -14.05
CA VAL A 71 -5.87 -2.45 -13.41
C VAL A 71 -4.68 -2.86 -14.27
N GLY A 72 -4.65 -4.10 -14.78
CA GLY A 72 -3.59 -4.59 -15.65
C GLY A 72 -3.47 -3.78 -16.95
N LEU A 73 -4.58 -3.52 -17.63
CA LEU A 73 -4.62 -2.75 -18.87
C LEU A 73 -4.13 -1.31 -18.65
N ILE A 74 -4.66 -0.63 -17.64
CA ILE A 74 -4.26 0.77 -17.36
C ILE A 74 -2.79 0.82 -16.93
N ASN A 75 -2.30 -0.17 -16.16
CA ASN A 75 -0.89 -0.19 -15.78
C ASN A 75 0.05 -0.39 -16.99
N CYS A 76 -0.36 -1.19 -17.96
CA CYS A 76 0.38 -1.28 -19.23
C CYS A 76 0.40 0.04 -19.99
N LEU A 77 -0.72 0.77 -20.06
CA LEU A 77 -0.77 2.10 -20.66
C LEU A 77 0.14 3.10 -19.93
N LEU A 78 0.13 3.10 -18.59
CA LEU A 78 1.04 3.92 -17.80
C LEU A 78 2.51 3.55 -18.03
N LEU A 79 2.83 2.27 -18.19
CA LEU A 79 4.17 1.82 -18.52
C LEU A 79 4.60 2.28 -19.93
N LEU A 80 3.66 2.32 -20.88
CA LEU A 80 3.92 2.84 -22.22
C LEU A 80 4.24 4.34 -22.17
N VAL A 81 3.47 5.12 -21.41
CA VAL A 81 3.78 6.56 -21.18
C VAL A 81 5.14 6.71 -20.50
N TYR A 82 5.42 5.90 -19.47
CA TYR A 82 6.71 5.93 -18.79
C TYR A 82 7.87 5.59 -19.72
N SER A 83 7.71 4.59 -20.59
CA SER A 83 8.71 4.22 -21.61
C SER A 83 9.00 5.35 -22.57
N HIS A 84 7.96 6.09 -22.98
CA HIS A 84 8.09 7.24 -23.89
C HIS A 84 8.84 8.41 -23.23
N LEU A 85 8.60 8.64 -21.94
CA LEU A 85 9.19 9.75 -21.18
C LEU A 85 10.61 9.48 -20.68
N LYS A 86 10.99 8.23 -20.44
CA LYS A 86 12.24 7.89 -19.72
C LYS A 86 13.21 7.04 -20.52
N SER A 87 12.82 5.83 -20.90
CA SER A 87 13.67 4.91 -21.64
C SER A 87 12.84 3.81 -22.29
N PRO A 88 13.20 3.36 -23.51
CA PRO A 88 12.48 2.31 -24.20
C PRO A 88 12.46 1.01 -23.38
N ILE A 89 11.29 0.42 -23.26
CA ILE A 89 11.05 -0.81 -22.54
C ILE A 89 10.76 -1.93 -23.55
N PRO A 90 11.42 -3.09 -23.45
CA PRO A 90 11.20 -4.20 -24.38
C PRO A 90 9.77 -4.75 -24.29
N MET A 91 9.19 -5.11 -25.45
CA MET A 91 7.80 -5.58 -25.58
C MET A 91 7.42 -6.73 -24.60
N PRO A 92 8.25 -7.76 -24.38
CA PRO A 92 7.89 -8.81 -23.43
C PRO A 92 7.60 -8.32 -22.01
N LEU A 93 8.20 -7.20 -21.60
CA LEU A 93 8.00 -6.67 -20.26
C LEU A 93 6.58 -6.13 -20.05
N TYR A 94 5.90 -5.65 -21.10
CA TYR A 94 4.49 -5.20 -20.99
C TYR A 94 3.56 -6.36 -20.64
N ILE A 95 3.75 -7.53 -21.27
CA ILE A 95 2.95 -8.73 -20.98
C ILE A 95 3.16 -9.16 -19.54
N VAL A 96 4.41 -9.20 -19.11
CA VAL A 96 4.77 -9.58 -17.74
C VAL A 96 4.19 -8.59 -16.73
N CYS A 97 4.24 -7.29 -17.02
CA CYS A 97 3.65 -6.25 -16.17
C CYS A 97 2.13 -6.34 -16.11
N PHE A 98 1.47 -6.67 -17.21
CA PHE A 98 0.02 -6.91 -17.23
C PHE A 98 -0.34 -8.05 -16.27
N ILE A 99 0.27 -9.24 -16.47
CA ILE A 99 0.01 -10.42 -15.66
C ILE A 99 0.31 -10.14 -14.16
N TYR A 100 1.45 -9.50 -13.89
CA TYR A 100 1.82 -9.09 -12.52
C TYR A 100 0.73 -8.22 -11.89
N SER A 101 0.25 -7.20 -12.59
CA SER A 101 -0.72 -6.24 -12.05
C SER A 101 -2.07 -6.89 -11.77
N VAL A 102 -2.52 -7.77 -12.67
CA VAL A 102 -3.74 -8.56 -12.49
C VAL A 102 -3.61 -9.43 -11.24
N LEU A 103 -2.55 -10.22 -11.14
CA LEU A 103 -2.35 -11.14 -10.01
C LEU A 103 -2.11 -10.42 -8.68
N ALA A 104 -1.41 -9.29 -8.69
CA ALA A 104 -1.23 -8.47 -7.49
C ALA A 104 -2.57 -7.94 -6.96
N CYS A 105 -3.45 -7.47 -7.86
CA CYS A 105 -4.78 -7.01 -7.50
C CYS A 105 -5.66 -8.16 -6.97
N VAL A 106 -5.67 -9.30 -7.64
CA VAL A 106 -6.41 -10.51 -7.23
C VAL A 106 -5.92 -11.01 -5.87
N ASN A 107 -4.59 -11.09 -5.66
CA ASN A 107 -4.01 -11.55 -4.40
C ASN A 107 -4.43 -10.65 -3.22
N LEU A 108 -4.39 -9.31 -3.39
CA LEU A 108 -4.88 -8.37 -2.39
C LEU A 108 -6.37 -8.58 -2.11
N GLY A 109 -7.18 -8.83 -3.15
CA GLY A 109 -8.59 -9.12 -3.01
C GLY A 109 -8.86 -10.39 -2.20
N PHE A 110 -8.12 -11.47 -2.44
CA PHE A 110 -8.22 -12.70 -1.65
C PHE A 110 -7.82 -12.48 -0.19
N GLN A 111 -6.78 -11.71 0.07
CA GLN A 111 -6.38 -11.35 1.44
C GLN A 111 -7.50 -10.59 2.17
N ASP A 112 -8.10 -9.59 1.51
CA ASP A 112 -9.22 -8.84 2.07
C ASP A 112 -10.45 -9.73 2.35
N ALA A 113 -10.74 -10.68 1.46
CA ALA A 113 -11.80 -11.67 1.64
C ALA A 113 -11.53 -12.61 2.83
N LEU A 114 -10.30 -13.09 2.99
CA LEU A 114 -9.89 -13.92 4.14
C LEU A 114 -9.99 -13.14 5.46
N ILE A 115 -9.56 -11.89 5.48
CA ILE A 115 -9.68 -11.02 6.67
C ILE A 115 -11.15 -10.82 7.02
N ALA A 116 -11.98 -10.51 6.03
CA ALA A 116 -13.41 -10.28 6.20
C ALA A 116 -14.16 -11.53 6.69
N SER A 117 -13.79 -12.72 6.20
CA SER A 117 -14.34 -14.01 6.68
C SER A 117 -13.89 -14.40 8.10
N GLY A 118 -13.08 -13.58 8.77
CA GLY A 118 -12.54 -13.85 10.09
C GLY A 118 -11.28 -14.73 10.11
N SER A 119 -10.76 -15.10 8.93
CA SER A 119 -9.60 -15.99 8.78
C SER A 119 -8.26 -15.23 8.78
N LEU A 120 -8.09 -14.26 9.70
CA LEU A 120 -6.90 -13.40 9.77
C LEU A 120 -5.58 -14.20 9.88
N LYS A 121 -5.59 -15.33 10.61
CA LYS A 121 -4.41 -16.20 10.72
C LYS A 121 -3.99 -16.76 9.37
N ILE A 122 -4.95 -17.22 8.56
CA ILE A 122 -4.69 -17.77 7.22
C ILE A 122 -4.17 -16.67 6.29
N ALA A 123 -4.77 -15.48 6.33
CA ALA A 123 -4.29 -14.33 5.56
C ALA A 123 -2.83 -13.98 5.90
N THR A 124 -2.48 -13.97 7.20
CA THR A 124 -1.11 -13.68 7.64
C THR A 124 -0.12 -14.78 7.23
N ILE A 125 -0.54 -16.06 7.28
CA ILE A 125 0.29 -17.19 6.81
C ILE A 125 0.51 -17.07 5.30
N PHE A 126 -0.51 -16.72 4.53
CA PHE A 126 -0.39 -16.54 3.08
C PHE A 126 0.57 -15.41 2.72
N ASP A 127 0.55 -14.29 3.44
CA ASP A 127 1.54 -13.22 3.28
C ASP A 127 2.98 -13.73 3.47
N LEU A 128 3.20 -14.47 4.54
CA LEU A 128 4.52 -15.03 4.84
C LEU A 128 4.97 -16.04 3.78
N VAL A 129 4.09 -16.97 3.41
CA VAL A 129 4.36 -18.01 2.40
C VAL A 129 4.61 -17.37 1.03
N THR A 130 3.86 -16.32 0.68
CA THR A 130 4.08 -15.56 -0.56
C THR A 130 5.53 -15.06 -0.66
N ILE A 131 6.03 -14.44 0.41
CA ILE A 131 7.41 -13.91 0.43
C ILE A 131 8.44 -15.03 0.33
N ILE A 132 8.23 -16.14 1.02
CA ILE A 132 9.12 -17.30 0.98
C ILE A 132 9.17 -17.87 -0.45
N ILE A 133 8.01 -18.08 -1.08
CA ILE A 133 7.93 -18.55 -2.47
C ILE A 133 8.62 -17.58 -3.43
N GLN A 134 8.45 -16.25 -3.23
CA GLN A 134 9.13 -15.24 -4.05
C GLN A 134 10.65 -15.35 -3.96
N ILE A 135 11.21 -15.58 -2.77
CA ILE A 135 12.65 -15.74 -2.59
C ILE A 135 13.15 -16.98 -3.36
N PHE A 136 12.50 -18.13 -3.17
CA PHE A 136 12.88 -19.35 -3.86
C PHE A 136 12.74 -19.25 -5.38
N ALA A 137 11.62 -18.69 -5.85
CA ALA A 137 11.38 -18.47 -7.28
C ALA A 137 12.41 -17.51 -7.88
N LEU A 138 12.78 -16.44 -7.15
CA LEU A 138 13.80 -15.51 -7.60
C LEU A 138 15.16 -16.21 -7.82
N VAL A 139 15.62 -16.98 -6.86
CA VAL A 139 16.86 -17.75 -6.97
C VAL A 139 16.76 -18.71 -8.16
N PHE A 140 15.66 -19.44 -8.28
CA PHE A 140 15.45 -20.37 -9.39
C PHE A 140 15.52 -19.69 -10.76
N PHE A 141 14.80 -18.60 -10.97
CA PHE A 141 14.75 -17.93 -12.28
C PHE A 141 16.04 -17.16 -12.62
N VAL A 142 16.77 -16.66 -11.63
CA VAL A 142 18.04 -15.97 -11.85
C VAL A 142 19.18 -16.96 -12.11
N ASP A 143 19.34 -17.96 -11.25
CA ASP A 143 20.52 -18.80 -11.25
C ASP A 143 20.36 -20.04 -12.17
N ILE A 144 19.17 -20.63 -12.23
CA ILE A 144 18.90 -21.87 -12.95
C ILE A 144 18.37 -21.60 -14.35
N ALA A 145 17.30 -20.80 -14.48
CA ALA A 145 16.68 -20.53 -15.78
C ALA A 145 17.42 -19.48 -16.61
N LYS A 146 18.35 -18.74 -16.01
CA LYS A 146 19.18 -17.71 -16.67
C LYS A 146 18.38 -16.70 -17.50
N THR A 147 17.18 -16.37 -17.06
CA THR A 147 16.32 -15.38 -17.70
C THR A 147 16.84 -13.96 -17.46
N SER A 148 16.38 -12.97 -18.23
CA SER A 148 16.79 -11.59 -17.97
C SER A 148 16.40 -11.16 -16.55
N LEU A 149 17.30 -10.52 -15.82
CA LEU A 149 17.16 -10.23 -14.37
C LEU A 149 15.84 -9.56 -14.01
N ILE A 150 15.36 -8.60 -14.81
CA ILE A 150 14.08 -7.92 -14.53
C ILE A 150 12.87 -8.83 -14.77
N VAL A 151 12.92 -9.68 -15.79
CA VAL A 151 11.87 -10.67 -16.06
C VAL A 151 11.84 -11.72 -14.95
N SER A 152 13.00 -12.21 -14.50
CA SER A 152 13.11 -13.15 -13.38
C SER A 152 12.39 -12.63 -12.12
N VAL A 153 12.60 -11.36 -11.79
CA VAL A 153 11.94 -10.72 -10.63
C VAL A 153 10.42 -10.70 -10.80
N PHE A 154 9.91 -10.25 -11.96
CA PHE A 154 8.46 -10.24 -12.19
C PHE A 154 7.86 -11.66 -12.21
N VAL A 155 8.53 -12.61 -12.85
CA VAL A 155 8.08 -14.00 -12.90
C VAL A 155 8.04 -14.62 -11.50
N SER A 156 8.98 -14.27 -10.61
CA SER A 156 8.93 -14.72 -9.21
C SER A 156 7.69 -14.20 -8.47
N PHE A 157 7.28 -12.96 -8.71
CA PHE A 157 6.02 -12.42 -8.18
C PHE A 157 4.80 -13.12 -8.79
N ILE A 158 4.78 -13.25 -10.12
CA ILE A 158 3.67 -13.91 -10.84
C ILE A 158 3.47 -15.33 -10.32
N PHE A 159 4.55 -16.08 -10.19
CA PHE A 159 4.52 -17.45 -9.70
C PHE A 159 3.95 -17.54 -8.27
N SER A 160 4.48 -16.73 -7.37
CA SER A 160 4.02 -16.74 -5.98
C SER A 160 2.56 -16.29 -5.83
N TYR A 161 2.16 -15.22 -6.52
CA TYR A 161 0.78 -14.73 -6.48
C TYR A 161 -0.20 -15.73 -7.10
N SER A 162 0.19 -16.42 -8.17
CA SER A 162 -0.63 -17.47 -8.79
C SER A 162 -0.87 -18.63 -7.83
N LEU A 163 0.18 -19.14 -7.17
CA LEU A 163 0.06 -20.24 -6.21
C LEU A 163 -0.82 -19.86 -5.02
N ILE A 164 -0.62 -18.68 -4.44
CA ILE A 164 -1.41 -18.23 -3.29
C ILE A 164 -2.85 -17.93 -3.68
N SER A 165 -3.08 -17.31 -4.84
CA SER A 165 -4.45 -17.05 -5.32
C SER A 165 -5.19 -18.36 -5.62
N PHE A 166 -4.50 -19.38 -6.15
CA PHE A 166 -5.07 -20.70 -6.34
C PHE A 166 -5.42 -21.37 -5.00
N ALA A 167 -4.50 -21.35 -4.03
CA ALA A 167 -4.75 -21.89 -2.69
C ALA A 167 -5.92 -21.18 -1.97
N ALA A 168 -5.96 -19.85 -2.03
CA ALA A 168 -7.05 -19.05 -1.47
C ALA A 168 -8.38 -19.36 -2.17
N GLY A 169 -8.38 -19.42 -3.50
CA GLY A 169 -9.56 -19.78 -4.29
C GLY A 169 -10.10 -21.16 -3.92
N SER A 170 -9.22 -22.15 -3.72
CA SER A 170 -9.62 -23.50 -3.29
C SER A 170 -10.29 -23.49 -1.90
N ILE A 171 -9.81 -22.68 -0.96
CA ILE A 171 -10.44 -22.52 0.35
C ILE A 171 -11.86 -21.97 0.21
N PHE A 172 -12.04 -20.94 -0.63
CA PHE A 172 -13.36 -20.33 -0.84
C PHE A 172 -14.32 -21.28 -1.58
N LEU A 173 -13.87 -22.01 -2.60
CA LEU A 173 -14.71 -22.96 -3.33
C LEU A 173 -15.19 -24.12 -2.44
N ASN A 174 -14.34 -24.61 -1.54
CA ASN A 174 -14.66 -25.72 -0.64
C ASN A 174 -15.44 -25.28 0.60
N GLY A 175 -15.22 -24.06 1.08
CA GLY A 175 -15.81 -23.54 2.32
C GLY A 175 -17.17 -22.88 2.16
N PHE A 176 -17.53 -22.45 0.94
CA PHE A 176 -18.74 -21.66 0.68
C PHE A 176 -19.54 -22.28 -0.48
N PRO A 177 -20.47 -23.20 -0.19
CA PRO A 177 -21.31 -23.78 -1.24
C PRO A 177 -22.12 -22.67 -1.95
N ALA A 178 -21.95 -22.61 -3.25
CA ALA A 178 -22.66 -21.65 -4.11
C ALA A 178 -24.13 -22.06 -4.25
N HIS A 179 -25.01 -21.46 -3.49
CA HIS A 179 -26.42 -21.45 -3.89
C HIS A 179 -26.56 -20.51 -5.09
N LYS A 180 -27.18 -20.99 -6.16
CA LYS A 180 -27.36 -20.26 -7.45
C LYS A 180 -28.16 -18.96 -7.35
N THR A 181 -28.79 -18.68 -6.22
CA THR A 181 -29.61 -17.52 -6.00
C THR A 181 -28.73 -16.34 -5.59
N SER A 182 -28.52 -15.44 -6.56
CA SER A 182 -28.22 -14.04 -6.26
C SER A 182 -26.78 -13.60 -6.06
N ILE A 183 -25.83 -14.13 -6.84
CA ILE A 183 -24.51 -13.45 -7.01
C ILE A 183 -24.73 -11.98 -7.41
N LYS A 184 -25.78 -11.69 -8.22
CA LYS A 184 -26.15 -10.33 -8.61
C LYS A 184 -26.50 -9.45 -7.41
N ASP A 185 -27.27 -9.97 -6.46
CA ASP A 185 -27.68 -9.21 -5.26
C ASP A 185 -26.47 -9.02 -4.32
N GLY A 186 -25.57 -9.99 -4.24
CA GLY A 186 -24.30 -9.88 -3.53
C GLY A 186 -23.43 -8.75 -4.10
N ILE A 187 -23.27 -8.70 -5.42
CA ILE A 187 -22.55 -7.63 -6.13
C ILE A 187 -23.20 -6.27 -5.87
N GLN A 188 -24.53 -6.18 -6.03
CA GLN A 188 -25.26 -4.94 -5.83
C GLN A 188 -25.14 -4.43 -4.39
N THR A 189 -25.25 -5.31 -3.42
CA THR A 189 -25.12 -4.98 -2.00
C THR A 189 -23.74 -4.39 -1.70
N ILE A 190 -22.68 -5.01 -2.20
CA ILE A 190 -21.30 -4.52 -2.00
C ILE A 190 -21.10 -3.17 -2.70
N LEU A 191 -21.56 -2.99 -3.93
CA LEU A 191 -21.43 -1.74 -4.66
C LEU A 191 -22.15 -0.58 -3.96
N VAL A 192 -23.36 -0.80 -3.45
CA VAL A 192 -24.10 0.22 -2.68
C VAL A 192 -23.33 0.61 -1.40
N GLN A 193 -22.82 -0.37 -0.68
CA GLN A 193 -22.07 -0.12 0.57
C GLN A 193 -20.71 0.51 0.32
N SER A 194 -20.06 0.20 -0.80
CA SER A 194 -18.73 0.72 -1.15
C SER A 194 -18.74 2.22 -1.43
N LYS A 195 -19.84 2.77 -1.95
CA LYS A 195 -19.96 4.17 -2.38
C LYS A 195 -19.51 5.18 -1.29
N ASN A 196 -19.93 4.96 -0.04
CA ASN A 196 -19.62 5.87 1.07
C ASN A 196 -18.21 5.69 1.65
N GLN A 197 -17.51 4.61 1.28
CA GLN A 197 -16.19 4.26 1.82
C GLN A 197 -15.08 4.43 0.79
N HIS A 198 -15.44 4.57 -0.48
CA HIS A 198 -14.50 4.57 -1.60
C HIS A 198 -13.49 5.72 -1.51
N MET A 199 -13.97 6.95 -1.31
CA MET A 199 -13.09 8.13 -1.20
C MET A 199 -12.12 8.04 -0.02
N PHE A 200 -12.57 7.49 1.11
CA PHE A 200 -11.70 7.27 2.26
C PHE A 200 -10.63 6.21 1.98
N GLY A 201 -11.01 5.12 1.32
CA GLY A 201 -10.07 4.07 0.94
C GLY A 201 -9.04 4.55 -0.06
N ILE A 202 -9.46 5.29 -1.10
CA ILE A 202 -8.55 5.91 -2.07
C ILE A 202 -7.56 6.84 -1.36
N ALA A 203 -8.04 7.72 -0.49
CA ALA A 203 -7.17 8.68 0.20
C ALA A 203 -6.06 7.98 0.99
N ASN A 204 -6.41 7.01 1.80
CA ASN A 204 -5.43 6.30 2.62
C ASN A 204 -4.42 5.51 1.78
N GLY A 205 -4.86 4.88 0.70
CA GLY A 205 -3.97 4.08 -0.13
C GLY A 205 -3.17 4.88 -1.14
N LEU A 206 -3.73 5.99 -1.66
CA LEU A 206 -3.06 6.85 -2.63
C LEU A 206 -1.97 7.70 -1.98
N VAL A 207 -2.30 8.37 -0.87
CA VAL A 207 -1.37 9.28 -0.20
C VAL A 207 -0.08 8.56 0.21
N ASP A 208 -0.14 7.29 0.54
CA ASP A 208 1.03 6.48 0.90
C ASP A 208 1.97 6.14 -0.28
N ARG A 209 1.57 6.40 -1.54
CA ARG A 209 2.29 5.91 -2.72
C ARG A 209 2.48 6.94 -3.83
N VAL A 210 1.71 8.01 -3.79
CA VAL A 210 1.68 9.01 -4.86
C VAL A 210 3.02 9.75 -5.01
N ASP A 211 3.77 9.89 -3.93
CA ASP A 211 5.12 10.45 -3.92
C ASP A 211 6.06 9.69 -4.86
N ARG A 212 6.11 8.37 -4.72
CA ARG A 212 6.94 7.49 -5.57
C ARG A 212 6.51 7.49 -7.01
N PHE A 213 5.19 7.49 -7.25
CA PHE A 213 4.64 7.54 -8.60
C PHE A 213 5.03 8.84 -9.32
N LEU A 214 4.85 9.98 -8.64
CA LEU A 214 5.19 11.30 -9.20
C LEU A 214 6.70 11.50 -9.36
N ILE A 215 7.52 11.01 -8.42
CA ILE A 215 8.98 10.98 -8.60
C ILE A 215 9.34 10.19 -9.87
N GLY A 216 8.71 9.04 -10.10
CA GLY A 216 8.95 8.23 -11.30
C GLY A 216 8.60 8.95 -12.60
N LEU A 217 7.54 9.75 -12.63
CA LEU A 217 7.14 10.51 -13.80
C LEU A 217 7.96 11.78 -14.01
N ILE A 218 8.25 12.53 -12.95
CA ILE A 218 8.83 13.88 -13.03
C ILE A 218 10.36 13.83 -13.07
N LEU A 219 11.00 13.07 -12.18
CA LEU A 219 12.45 13.07 -12.00
C LEU A 219 13.18 12.07 -12.94
N PRO A 220 14.51 12.21 -13.11
CA PRO A 220 15.32 11.21 -13.80
C PRO A 220 15.16 9.81 -13.21
N ILE A 221 15.24 8.78 -14.05
CA ILE A 221 14.93 7.38 -13.73
C ILE A 221 15.62 6.87 -12.46
N ALA A 222 16.87 7.27 -12.24
CA ALA A 222 17.67 6.82 -11.10
C ALA A 222 17.10 7.24 -9.74
N PHE A 223 16.38 8.36 -9.66
CA PHE A 223 15.85 8.86 -8.39
C PHE A 223 14.75 7.99 -7.82
N LEU A 224 13.91 7.40 -8.65
CA LEU A 224 12.84 6.52 -8.18
C LEU A 224 13.40 5.29 -7.48
N ALA A 225 14.45 4.64 -8.02
CA ALA A 225 15.06 3.47 -7.39
C ALA A 225 15.65 3.81 -6.02
N LYS A 226 16.42 4.90 -5.96
CA LYS A 226 17.06 5.37 -4.72
C LYS A 226 16.01 5.76 -3.67
N TYR A 227 14.99 6.50 -4.09
CA TYR A 227 13.90 6.91 -3.19
C TYR A 227 13.08 5.72 -2.70
N ALA A 228 12.74 4.79 -3.59
CA ALA A 228 12.01 3.58 -3.23
C ALA A 228 12.81 2.69 -2.26
N LEU A 229 14.13 2.58 -2.44
CA LEU A 229 15.00 1.87 -1.51
C LEU A 229 15.03 2.54 -0.13
N LEU A 230 15.34 3.84 -0.09
CA LEU A 230 15.42 4.61 1.15
C LEU A 230 14.09 4.59 1.91
N SER A 231 12.97 4.86 1.20
CA SER A 231 11.64 4.85 1.81
C SER A 231 11.22 3.47 2.31
N SER A 232 11.66 2.38 1.66
CA SER A 232 11.39 1.01 2.11
C SER A 232 12.11 0.70 3.44
N ILE A 233 13.34 1.18 3.61
CA ILE A 233 14.08 1.00 4.86
C ILE A 233 13.46 1.87 5.98
N ILE A 234 13.18 3.14 5.69
CA ILE A 234 12.59 4.07 6.67
C ILE A 234 11.16 3.65 7.06
N SER A 235 10.41 3.05 6.14
CA SER A 235 9.06 2.55 6.43
C SER A 235 9.03 1.49 7.55
N PHE A 236 10.16 0.92 7.92
CA PHE A 236 10.27 0.07 9.10
C PHE A 236 9.91 0.82 10.38
N ALA A 237 10.12 2.13 10.44
CA ALA A 237 9.67 2.98 11.54
C ALA A 237 8.13 3.03 11.67
N ARG A 238 7.39 2.69 10.61
CA ARG A 238 5.91 2.55 10.63
C ARG A 238 5.40 1.45 11.55
N PHE A 239 6.20 0.41 11.76
CA PHE A 239 5.73 -0.78 12.48
C PHE A 239 5.15 -0.44 13.86
N LEU A 240 5.77 0.51 14.55
CA LEU A 240 5.33 0.94 15.89
C LEU A 240 4.00 1.71 15.85
N PRO A 241 3.87 2.82 15.08
CA PRO A 241 2.61 3.53 14.98
C PRO A 241 1.45 2.65 14.52
N ASP A 242 1.67 1.83 13.49
CA ASP A 242 0.65 0.94 12.95
C ASP A 242 0.21 -0.13 13.97
N SER A 243 1.15 -0.64 14.77
CA SER A 243 0.84 -1.60 15.85
C SER A 243 0.01 -0.95 16.95
N ILE A 244 0.32 0.30 17.32
CA ILE A 244 -0.44 1.05 18.33
C ILE A 244 -1.86 1.32 17.83
N VAL A 245 -2.02 1.71 16.57
CA VAL A 245 -3.34 1.91 15.93
C VAL A 245 -4.15 0.62 15.96
N LYS A 246 -3.56 -0.50 15.55
CA LYS A 246 -4.23 -1.82 15.55
C LYS A 246 -4.64 -2.26 16.97
N MET A 247 -3.75 -2.12 17.94
CA MET A 247 -4.08 -2.46 19.34
C MET A 247 -5.19 -1.57 19.92
N SER A 248 -5.17 -0.29 19.59
CA SER A 248 -6.20 0.67 20.03
C SER A 248 -7.55 0.34 19.41
N LEU A 249 -7.61 -0.03 18.14
CA LEU A 249 -8.83 -0.50 17.48
C LEU A 249 -9.38 -1.78 18.13
N LEU A 250 -8.51 -2.75 18.40
CA LEU A 250 -8.92 -4.00 19.06
C LEU A 250 -9.52 -3.75 20.45
N LYS A 251 -8.94 -2.84 21.23
CA LYS A 251 -9.50 -2.42 22.52
C LYS A 251 -10.87 -1.79 22.38
N HIS A 252 -11.03 -0.92 21.38
CA HIS A 252 -12.33 -0.27 21.12
C HIS A 252 -13.40 -1.29 20.70
N HIS A 253 -13.08 -2.25 19.83
CA HIS A 253 -14.00 -3.32 19.45
C HIS A 253 -14.42 -4.25 20.62
N LYS A 254 -13.59 -4.32 21.66
CA LYS A 254 -13.92 -5.07 22.90
C LYS A 254 -14.69 -4.23 23.96
N GLY A 255 -15.28 -3.11 23.55
CA GLY A 255 -16.06 -2.23 24.43
C GLY A 255 -15.24 -1.14 25.13
N GLY A 256 -13.98 -0.93 24.74
CA GLY A 256 -13.17 0.17 25.25
C GLY A 256 -13.64 1.54 24.73
N SER A 257 -13.46 2.59 25.52
CA SER A 257 -13.77 3.95 25.13
C SER A 257 -12.88 4.42 23.96
N ALA A 258 -13.46 5.18 23.02
CA ALA A 258 -12.72 5.84 21.94
C ALA A 258 -11.61 6.80 22.45
N SER A 259 -11.75 7.31 23.69
CA SER A 259 -10.73 8.14 24.34
C SER A 259 -9.42 7.39 24.64
N SER A 260 -9.44 6.05 24.73
CA SER A 260 -8.25 5.22 24.93
C SER A 260 -7.32 5.15 23.70
N ILE A 261 -7.76 5.67 22.56
CA ILE A 261 -6.97 5.70 21.31
C ILE A 261 -6.01 6.90 21.37
N SER A 262 -4.87 6.71 22.01
CA SER A 262 -3.82 7.75 22.09
C SER A 262 -2.44 7.14 22.32
N TYR A 263 -1.40 7.90 21.95
CA TYR A 263 -0.04 7.57 22.36
C TYR A 263 0.15 7.89 23.85
N THR A 264 0.76 6.97 24.59
CA THR A 264 1.35 7.32 25.89
C THR A 264 2.56 8.22 25.67
N SER A 265 2.91 9.07 26.65
CA SER A 265 4.09 9.95 26.58
C SER A 265 5.38 9.17 26.29
N ARG A 266 5.54 7.99 26.91
CA ARG A 266 6.66 7.09 26.64
C ARG A 266 6.65 6.54 25.21
N GLY A 267 5.47 6.23 24.67
CA GLY A 267 5.31 5.77 23.29
C GLY A 267 5.74 6.83 22.26
N LYS A 268 5.46 8.12 22.51
CA LYS A 268 5.90 9.23 21.65
C LYS A 268 7.42 9.34 21.60
N ILE A 269 8.09 9.29 22.77
CA ILE A 269 9.54 9.37 22.88
C ILE A 269 10.18 8.17 22.13
N PHE A 270 9.63 6.96 22.34
CA PHE A 270 10.15 5.77 21.68
C PHE A 270 10.02 5.82 20.15
N VAL A 271 8.89 6.29 19.63
CA VAL A 271 8.69 6.51 18.19
C VAL A 271 9.70 7.53 17.64
N LEU A 272 9.93 8.63 18.35
CA LEU A 272 10.90 9.65 17.94
C LEU A 272 12.33 9.10 17.91
N LEU A 273 12.74 8.40 18.96
CA LEU A 273 14.09 7.78 19.00
C LEU A 273 14.27 6.73 17.90
N ALA A 274 13.29 5.84 17.71
CA ALA A 274 13.33 4.84 16.65
C ALA A 274 13.40 5.49 15.26
N ALA A 275 12.71 6.61 15.08
CA ALA A 275 12.72 7.37 13.84
C ALA A 275 14.08 8.00 13.56
N ILE A 276 14.69 8.67 14.53
CA ILE A 276 16.01 9.31 14.38
C ILE A 276 17.09 8.25 14.11
N THR A 277 17.10 7.16 14.87
CA THR A 277 18.06 6.07 14.65
C THR A 277 17.90 5.41 13.29
N SER A 278 16.67 5.33 12.76
CA SER A 278 16.41 4.76 11.44
C SER A 278 17.06 5.55 10.30
N VAL A 279 17.25 6.87 10.43
CA VAL A 279 17.95 7.70 9.42
C VAL A 279 19.41 7.30 9.30
N GLY A 280 20.12 7.30 10.42
CA GLY A 280 21.55 6.93 10.44
C GLY A 280 21.78 5.50 9.96
N LEU A 281 20.97 4.56 10.47
CA LEU A 281 21.03 3.16 10.07
C LEU A 281 20.70 2.96 8.59
N ALA A 282 19.69 3.64 8.05
CA ALA A 282 19.34 3.53 6.64
C ALA A 282 20.45 4.03 5.73
N GLN A 283 21.01 5.20 6.02
CA GLN A 283 22.10 5.78 5.22
C GLN A 283 23.39 4.94 5.31
N ALA A 284 23.78 4.50 6.51
CA ALA A 284 24.92 3.62 6.70
C ALA A 284 24.72 2.28 5.97
N PHE A 285 23.55 1.67 6.12
CA PHE A 285 23.21 0.41 5.46
C PHE A 285 23.26 0.54 3.93
N ILE A 286 22.68 1.61 3.35
CA ILE A 286 22.74 1.85 1.90
C ILE A 286 24.19 2.02 1.45
N TYR A 287 24.99 2.79 2.18
CA TYR A 287 26.39 3.01 1.85
C TYR A 287 27.19 1.72 1.81
N PHE A 288 27.13 0.92 2.89
CA PHE A 288 27.90 -0.32 3.00
C PHE A 288 27.42 -1.44 2.08
N THR A 289 26.13 -1.48 1.75
CA THR A 289 25.56 -2.57 0.94
C THR A 289 25.56 -2.28 -0.55
N PHE A 290 25.30 -1.02 -0.95
CA PHE A 290 25.09 -0.63 -2.34
C PHE A 290 26.05 0.43 -2.84
N GLY A 291 26.81 1.07 -1.96
CA GLY A 291 27.76 2.13 -2.27
C GLY A 291 27.15 3.53 -2.33
N SER A 292 28.01 4.53 -2.47
CA SER A 292 27.64 5.95 -2.47
C SER A 292 26.66 6.34 -3.59
N ASN A 293 26.71 5.64 -4.73
CA ASN A 293 25.83 5.91 -5.88
C ASN A 293 24.35 5.68 -5.58
N TRP A 294 23.99 4.95 -4.52
CA TRP A 294 22.62 4.70 -4.11
C TRP A 294 22.12 5.65 -3.03
N GLN A 295 23.01 6.47 -2.46
CA GLN A 295 22.64 7.43 -1.44
C GLN A 295 21.83 8.59 -2.02
N LEU A 296 20.86 9.05 -1.24
CA LEU A 296 20.21 10.34 -1.39
C LEU A 296 20.71 11.29 -0.30
N PRO A 297 20.58 12.61 -0.48
CA PRO A 297 20.95 13.57 0.55
C PRO A 297 20.27 13.23 1.88
N ILE A 298 21.01 13.35 2.99
CA ILE A 298 20.51 13.00 4.33
C ILE A 298 19.20 13.72 4.70
N PHE A 299 19.03 14.92 4.16
CA PHE A 299 17.83 15.71 4.37
C PHE A 299 16.57 15.03 3.81
N VAL A 300 16.66 14.28 2.70
CA VAL A 300 15.55 13.48 2.16
C VAL A 300 15.17 12.39 3.17
N ALA A 301 16.15 11.73 3.78
CA ALA A 301 15.89 10.71 4.80
C ALA A 301 15.24 11.32 6.07
N LEU A 302 15.67 12.50 6.49
CA LEU A 302 15.05 13.22 7.61
C LEU A 302 13.59 13.59 7.31
N LEU A 303 13.31 14.12 6.12
CA LEU A 303 11.93 14.45 5.71
C LEU A 303 11.04 13.19 5.66
N LEU A 304 11.56 12.07 5.16
CA LEU A 304 10.82 10.80 5.14
C LEU A 304 10.48 10.31 6.56
N VAL A 305 11.40 10.46 7.50
CA VAL A 305 11.14 10.09 8.89
C VAL A 305 10.09 10.99 9.53
N VAL A 306 10.20 12.30 9.32
CA VAL A 306 9.18 13.26 9.80
C VAL A 306 7.80 12.93 9.20
N GLN A 307 7.77 12.61 7.91
CA GLN A 307 6.56 12.14 7.22
C GLN A 307 5.94 10.91 7.91
N GLU A 308 6.74 9.90 8.26
CA GLU A 308 6.23 8.68 8.90
C GLU A 308 5.68 8.93 10.32
N ILE A 309 6.31 9.82 11.08
CA ILE A 309 5.81 10.24 12.41
C ILE A 309 4.45 10.95 12.27
N LEU A 310 4.37 11.91 11.35
CA LEU A 310 3.14 12.68 11.12
C LEU A 310 2.02 11.78 10.59
N ARG A 311 2.33 10.84 9.69
CA ARG A 311 1.41 9.83 9.20
C ARG A 311 0.82 9.00 10.35
N GLY A 312 1.68 8.49 11.25
CA GLY A 312 1.23 7.73 12.41
C GLY A 312 0.29 8.54 13.31
N ASN A 313 0.60 9.81 13.54
CA ASN A 313 -0.25 10.71 14.32
C ASN A 313 -1.60 10.97 13.63
N TYR A 314 -1.58 11.24 12.32
CA TYR A 314 -2.80 11.36 11.52
C TYR A 314 -3.68 10.11 11.61
N GLN A 315 -3.10 8.93 11.41
CA GLN A 315 -3.85 7.66 11.44
C GLN A 315 -4.52 7.39 12.78
N LEU A 316 -3.85 7.71 13.90
CA LEU A 316 -4.45 7.60 15.23
C LEU A 316 -5.67 8.50 15.39
N LYS A 317 -5.54 9.79 15.01
CA LYS A 317 -6.64 10.75 15.10
C LYS A 317 -7.79 10.39 14.16
N ALA A 318 -7.49 9.98 12.93
CA ALA A 318 -8.48 9.52 11.96
C ALA A 318 -9.24 8.29 12.47
N THR A 319 -8.54 7.32 13.03
CA THR A 319 -9.13 6.13 13.65
C THR A 319 -10.04 6.49 14.82
N LYS A 320 -9.62 7.44 15.67
CA LYS A 320 -10.45 7.93 16.77
C LYS A 320 -11.74 8.59 16.27
N LEU A 321 -11.64 9.45 15.25
CA LEU A 321 -12.82 10.11 14.65
C LEU A 321 -13.79 9.09 14.04
N ILE A 322 -13.28 8.07 13.35
CA ILE A 322 -14.08 6.98 12.78
C ILE A 322 -14.79 6.18 13.88
N ALA A 323 -14.09 5.88 14.98
CA ALA A 323 -14.65 5.17 16.14
C ALA A 323 -15.78 5.95 16.82
N MET A 324 -15.72 7.28 16.78
CA MET A 324 -16.77 8.18 17.26
C MET A 324 -17.92 8.39 16.26
N GLY A 325 -17.97 7.67 15.15
CA GLY A 325 -19.03 7.78 14.14
C GLY A 325 -18.76 8.77 12.99
N GLY A 326 -17.63 9.45 12.97
CA GLY A 326 -17.26 10.47 12.00
C GLY A 326 -16.85 9.96 10.60
N ARG A 327 -17.32 8.79 10.16
CA ARG A 327 -16.97 8.19 8.85
C ARG A 327 -17.28 9.08 7.65
N ALA A 328 -18.46 9.72 7.65
CA ALA A 328 -18.86 10.60 6.55
C ALA A 328 -17.98 11.86 6.46
N ILE A 329 -17.56 12.39 7.60
CA ILE A 329 -16.65 13.53 7.67
C ILE A 329 -15.27 13.13 7.17
N MET A 330 -14.75 11.97 7.58
CA MET A 330 -13.48 11.46 7.09
C MET A 330 -13.50 11.26 5.57
N SER A 331 -14.59 10.76 5.00
CA SER A 331 -14.72 10.62 3.55
C SER A 331 -14.64 11.97 2.81
N LYS A 332 -15.33 13.01 3.32
CA LYS A 332 -15.29 14.36 2.74
C LYS A 332 -13.90 15.02 2.85
N LEU A 333 -13.26 14.93 4.03
CA LEU A 333 -11.91 15.43 4.25
C LEU A 333 -10.92 14.75 3.31
N SER A 334 -11.00 13.43 3.21
CA SER A 334 -10.13 12.61 2.37
C SER A 334 -10.24 13.00 0.90
N GLY A 335 -11.44 13.20 0.37
CA GLY A 335 -11.62 13.60 -1.03
C GLY A 335 -10.97 14.93 -1.38
N ARG A 336 -11.13 15.95 -0.53
CA ARG A 336 -10.50 17.27 -0.74
C ARG A 336 -8.98 17.21 -0.66
N LEU A 337 -8.47 16.40 0.23
CA LEU A 337 -7.06 16.32 0.53
C LEU A 337 -6.28 15.46 -0.47
N ILE A 338 -6.92 14.50 -1.15
CA ILE A 338 -6.29 13.78 -2.27
C ILE A 338 -5.84 14.76 -3.35
N VAL A 339 -6.75 15.62 -3.81
CA VAL A 339 -6.46 16.57 -4.88
C VAL A 339 -5.34 17.51 -4.45
N LEU A 340 -5.44 18.06 -3.23
CA LEU A 340 -4.40 18.94 -2.68
C LEU A 340 -3.05 18.23 -2.57
N SER A 341 -3.03 16.99 -2.08
CA SER A 341 -1.80 16.20 -1.93
C SER A 341 -1.13 15.95 -3.28
N VAL A 342 -1.88 15.51 -4.29
CA VAL A 342 -1.33 15.25 -5.62
C VAL A 342 -0.73 16.51 -6.23
N LEU A 343 -1.44 17.63 -6.14
CA LEU A 343 -0.97 18.92 -6.66
C LEU A 343 0.27 19.42 -5.90
N LEU A 344 0.27 19.35 -4.57
CA LEU A 344 1.42 19.76 -3.77
C LEU A 344 2.66 18.91 -4.06
N ILE A 345 2.50 17.58 -4.14
CA ILE A 345 3.63 16.67 -4.40
C ILE A 345 4.15 16.90 -5.82
N ALA A 346 3.27 17.01 -6.81
CA ALA A 346 3.68 17.27 -8.19
C ALA A 346 4.44 18.60 -8.33
N SER A 347 3.88 19.69 -7.78
CA SER A 347 4.51 21.02 -7.82
C SER A 347 5.83 21.06 -7.06
N ALA A 348 5.86 20.53 -5.85
CA ALA A 348 7.07 20.54 -5.03
C ALA A 348 8.17 19.62 -5.63
N THR A 349 7.80 18.47 -6.19
CA THR A 349 8.75 17.57 -6.88
C THR A 349 9.34 18.25 -8.11
N HIS A 350 8.52 19.01 -8.86
CA HIS A 350 9.00 19.75 -10.01
C HIS A 350 9.95 20.89 -9.62
N LEU A 351 9.63 21.63 -8.54
CA LEU A 351 10.41 22.81 -8.10
C LEU A 351 11.67 22.43 -7.32
N PHE A 352 11.58 21.43 -6.44
CA PHE A 352 12.65 21.08 -5.48
C PHE A 352 13.28 19.71 -5.74
N GLY A 353 12.94 19.07 -6.86
CA GLY A 353 13.47 17.75 -7.20
C GLY A 353 13.07 16.68 -6.16
N VAL A 354 14.03 15.80 -5.84
CA VAL A 354 13.80 14.66 -4.92
C VAL A 354 13.40 15.07 -3.51
N TRP A 355 13.67 16.29 -3.09
CA TRP A 355 13.29 16.83 -1.77
C TRP A 355 11.83 17.25 -1.73
N GLY A 356 11.30 17.65 -2.88
CA GLY A 356 9.95 18.19 -2.99
C GLY A 356 8.88 17.18 -2.59
N ALA A 357 9.01 15.93 -2.99
CA ALA A 357 8.03 14.91 -2.67
C ALA A 357 7.86 14.68 -1.16
N PRO A 358 8.92 14.36 -0.37
CA PRO A 358 8.76 14.17 1.07
C PRO A 358 8.40 15.45 1.81
N LEU A 359 8.84 16.63 1.34
CA LEU A 359 8.44 17.93 1.90
C LEU A 359 6.93 18.16 1.74
N ALA A 360 6.39 17.93 0.55
CA ALA A 360 4.96 18.05 0.29
C ALA A 360 4.15 17.06 1.10
N MET A 361 4.65 15.84 1.30
CA MET A 361 4.02 14.82 2.15
C MET A 361 3.98 15.24 3.62
N VAL A 362 5.05 15.85 4.14
CA VAL A 362 5.09 16.43 5.50
C VAL A 362 4.01 17.49 5.64
N ILE A 363 3.91 18.44 4.70
CA ILE A 363 2.87 19.48 4.69
C ILE A 363 1.48 18.84 4.62
N THR A 364 1.28 17.86 3.76
CA THR A 364 0.01 17.14 3.60
C THR A 364 -0.43 16.50 4.92
N TYR A 365 0.45 15.75 5.59
CA TYR A 365 0.09 15.12 6.86
C TYR A 365 -0.11 16.12 8.00
N LEU A 366 0.58 17.26 8.00
CA LEU A 366 0.29 18.34 8.93
C LEU A 366 -1.12 18.88 8.73
N VAL A 367 -1.49 19.26 7.50
CA VAL A 367 -2.83 19.78 7.18
C VAL A 367 -3.91 18.75 7.51
N LEU A 368 -3.69 17.46 7.19
CA LEU A 368 -4.59 16.36 7.53
C LEU A 368 -4.79 16.23 9.03
N THR A 369 -3.69 16.24 9.78
CA THR A 369 -3.71 16.10 11.24
C THR A 369 -4.49 17.22 11.91
N PHE A 370 -4.26 18.47 11.49
CA PHE A 370 -5.00 19.64 12.00
C PHE A 370 -6.48 19.59 11.63
N SER A 371 -6.79 19.19 10.39
CA SER A 371 -8.18 19.09 9.92
C SER A 371 -8.98 18.05 10.72
N VAL A 372 -8.39 16.88 10.96
CA VAL A 372 -9.03 15.83 11.77
C VAL A 372 -9.15 16.26 13.23
N GLU A 373 -8.15 16.94 13.77
CA GLU A 373 -8.19 17.44 15.17
C GLU A 373 -9.32 18.45 15.39
N LYS A 374 -9.51 19.38 14.44
CA LYS A 374 -10.61 20.34 14.48
C LYS A 374 -11.98 19.64 14.49
N GLU A 375 -12.14 18.59 13.70
CA GLU A 375 -13.38 17.81 13.70
C GLU A 375 -13.57 16.99 14.99
N LEU A 376 -12.48 16.40 15.54
CA LEU A 376 -12.53 15.72 16.83
C LEU A 376 -12.95 16.65 17.98
N GLN A 377 -12.47 17.88 17.99
CA GLN A 377 -12.88 18.88 19.00
C GLN A 377 -14.37 19.17 18.92
N LYS A 378 -14.94 19.33 17.70
CA LYS A 378 -16.40 19.53 17.53
C LYS A 378 -17.20 18.34 18.07
N TYR A 379 -16.75 17.10 17.81
CA TYR A 379 -17.41 15.91 18.34
C TYR A 379 -17.33 15.82 19.86
N ASN A 380 -16.19 16.13 20.46
CA ASN A 380 -16.05 16.14 21.92
C ASN A 380 -16.92 17.20 22.61
N ASN A 381 -17.19 18.32 21.93
CA ASN A 381 -18.02 19.39 22.47
C ASN A 381 -19.53 19.15 22.26
N ALA A 382 -19.90 18.21 21.37
CA ALA A 382 -21.28 17.84 21.07
C ALA A 382 -21.79 16.65 21.90
N CYS A 383 -20.90 15.90 22.56
CA CYS A 383 -21.19 14.82 23.51
C CYS A 383 -21.04 15.33 24.94
#